data_7a51723bec25a4f3f3834589e43814db
#
_entry.id   7a51723bec25a4f3f3834589e43814db
#
_cell.length_a   1.000
_cell.length_b   1.000
_cell.length_c   1.000
_cell.angle_alpha   90.00
_cell.angle_beta   90.00
_cell.angle_gamma   90.00
#
_symmetry.space_group_name_H-M   'P 1'
#
loop_
_entity.id
_entity.type
_entity.pdbx_description
1 polymer ?
#
loop_
_entity_poly.entity_id
_entity_poly.type
_entity_poly.pdbx_seq_one_letter_code
_entity_poly.pdbx_strand_id
1 'polypeptide(L)'
;MNSNLQALAAAAIIFGVAASLPNDTKSAALPAEHAQQPVAAAAFRPAAQAVLSGVGIEKAAPVEELSEAETALAALTGDVRKQSHPDALRLAFEAYYNYKAEHPKEVRKPYLYFVDYGLDSRTKRGYVFDMEKLRVVDGPFTVAHGRGSGAKYGVPTKFTNREGSATSSLGLFKAREVYAFTGHAGGEVYRSVGLRLDGVSGRFNSAARQRRVVVHGAPYVSESEAGRSEGCPAMDPARARKLIPRIGNGGMVFLFSPVDKTWLKSDPWVHRDALNG
;
A
#
# COMPACT_ATOMS: atom_id res chain seq x y z
N MET A 1 -23.99 61.68 2.35
CA MET A 1 -23.37 62.08 1.08
C MET A 1 -22.78 60.82 0.50
N ASN A 2 -23.54 60.09 -0.34
CA ASN A 2 -23.47 60.03 -1.78
C ASN A 2 -22.05 59.62 -2.24
N SER A 3 -21.78 58.57 -3.05
CA SER A 3 -22.46 58.01 -4.23
C SER A 3 -21.83 56.66 -4.54
N ASN A 4 -22.53 55.58 -4.84
CA ASN A 4 -22.89 55.01 -6.15
C ASN A 4 -21.84 55.05 -7.26
N LEU A 5 -21.57 53.87 -7.85
CA LEU A 5 -21.62 53.49 -9.28
C LEU A 5 -21.13 52.06 -9.43
N GLN A 6 -22.01 51.09 -9.71
CA GLN A 6 -22.48 50.53 -10.99
C GLN A 6 -21.35 49.87 -11.82
N ALA A 7 -21.35 48.57 -11.83
CA ALA A 7 -21.73 47.60 -12.87
C ALA A 7 -21.19 47.84 -14.31
N LEU A 8 -20.54 46.83 -14.84
CA LEU A 8 -20.69 46.45 -16.24
C LEU A 8 -20.29 44.97 -16.45
N ALA A 9 -21.29 44.19 -16.83
CA ALA A 9 -21.16 42.85 -17.33
C ALA A 9 -20.73 42.89 -18.83
N ALA A 10 -19.81 42.06 -19.23
CA ALA A 10 -19.55 41.78 -20.63
C ALA A 10 -19.70 40.25 -20.88
N ALA A 11 -20.76 39.88 -21.52
CA ALA A 11 -20.99 38.57 -22.08
C ALA A 11 -20.27 38.48 -23.44
N ALA A 12 -19.42 37.49 -23.59
CA ALA A 12 -18.85 37.11 -24.89
C ALA A 12 -19.48 35.79 -25.34
N ILE A 13 -20.30 35.89 -26.37
CA ILE A 13 -20.87 34.79 -27.15
C ILE A 13 -19.77 34.36 -28.14
N ILE A 14 -19.36 33.11 -28.12
CA ILE A 14 -18.55 32.54 -29.19
C ILE A 14 -19.38 31.46 -29.93
N PHE A 15 -19.58 31.71 -31.18
CA PHE A 15 -20.27 30.87 -32.19
C PHE A 15 -19.47 29.59 -32.40
N GLY A 16 -20.18 28.47 -32.41
CA GLY A 16 -19.71 27.19 -32.91
C GLY A 16 -19.60 27.17 -34.43
N VAL A 17 -18.53 26.61 -34.94
CA VAL A 17 -18.40 26.18 -36.32
C VAL A 17 -18.29 24.67 -36.32
N ALA A 18 -19.32 24.01 -36.80
CA ALA A 18 -19.31 22.58 -37.10
C ALA A 18 -18.62 22.37 -38.45
N ALA A 19 -17.50 21.63 -38.42
CA ALA A 19 -16.87 21.14 -39.66
C ALA A 19 -17.26 19.69 -39.87
N SER A 20 -18.02 19.48 -40.93
CA SER A 20 -18.40 18.17 -41.46
C SER A 20 -17.23 17.52 -42.19
N LEU A 21 -16.95 16.26 -41.87
CA LEU A 21 -16.02 15.42 -42.64
C LEU A 21 -16.80 14.62 -43.69
N PRO A 22 -16.27 14.43 -44.90
CA PRO A 22 -16.93 13.60 -45.92
C PRO A 22 -16.61 12.11 -45.71
N ASN A 23 -17.65 11.30 -45.84
CA ASN A 23 -17.61 9.87 -46.05
C ASN A 23 -17.06 9.53 -47.42
N ASP A 24 -15.98 8.82 -47.53
CA ASP A 24 -15.60 8.08 -48.73
C ASP A 24 -15.46 6.59 -48.42
N THR A 25 -16.54 5.89 -48.77
CA THR A 25 -16.57 4.43 -48.89
C THR A 25 -15.97 4.05 -50.24
N LYS A 26 -14.82 3.40 -50.26
CA LYS A 26 -14.40 2.54 -51.35
C LYS A 26 -14.06 1.16 -50.85
N SER A 27 -15.05 0.28 -51.13
CA SER A 27 -14.89 -1.18 -51.11
C SER A 27 -13.83 -1.59 -52.15
N ALA A 28 -12.81 -2.34 -51.70
CA ALA A 28 -11.93 -3.09 -52.58
C ALA A 28 -12.06 -4.56 -52.22
N ALA A 29 -12.64 -5.33 -53.11
CA ALA A 29 -12.77 -6.77 -53.07
C ALA A 29 -11.38 -7.43 -53.15
N LEU A 30 -11.15 -8.44 -52.28
CA LEU A 30 -10.04 -9.39 -52.37
C LEU A 30 -10.41 -10.54 -53.32
N PRO A 31 -9.50 -11.03 -54.18
CA PRO A 31 -9.73 -12.22 -54.97
C PRO A 31 -9.54 -13.48 -54.13
N ALA A 32 -10.48 -14.41 -54.28
CA ALA A 32 -10.39 -15.77 -53.81
C ALA A 32 -9.43 -16.60 -54.69
N GLU A 33 -8.99 -17.67 -54.13
CA GLU A 33 -8.38 -18.85 -54.71
C GLU A 33 -6.95 -19.12 -54.27
N HIS A 34 -6.83 -20.06 -53.32
CA HIS A 34 -6.11 -21.31 -53.60
C HIS A 34 -6.54 -22.37 -52.58
N ALA A 35 -7.40 -23.28 -53.04
CA ALA A 35 -7.69 -24.52 -52.35
C ALA A 35 -6.46 -25.44 -52.38
N GLN A 36 -5.93 -25.76 -51.20
CA GLN A 36 -4.98 -26.85 -51.05
C GLN A 36 -5.67 -28.10 -50.51
N GLN A 37 -5.48 -29.19 -51.25
CA GLN A 37 -6.03 -30.53 -51.08
C GLN A 37 -5.54 -31.18 -49.77
N PRO A 38 -6.32 -32.14 -49.21
CA PRO A 38 -5.91 -32.88 -48.03
C PRO A 38 -4.84 -33.90 -48.37
N VAL A 39 -3.69 -33.85 -47.66
CA VAL A 39 -2.67 -34.85 -47.73
C VAL A 39 -3.07 -36.02 -46.82
N ALA A 40 -3.08 -37.20 -47.39
CA ALA A 40 -3.44 -38.46 -46.74
C ALA A 40 -2.60 -38.78 -45.51
N ALA A 41 -3.27 -39.17 -44.42
CA ALA A 41 -2.67 -39.71 -43.22
C ALA A 41 -2.00 -41.04 -43.52
N ALA A 42 -0.67 -41.06 -43.56
CA ALA A 42 0.09 -42.31 -43.56
C ALA A 42 0.13 -42.88 -42.13
N ALA A 43 -0.49 -44.03 -41.95
CA ALA A 43 -0.46 -44.83 -40.76
C ALA A 43 0.96 -45.26 -40.41
N PHE A 44 1.55 -44.69 -39.37
CA PHE A 44 2.79 -45.26 -38.78
C PHE A 44 2.41 -46.33 -37.75
N ARG A 45 2.78 -47.58 -38.09
CA ARG A 45 2.74 -48.73 -37.17
C ARG A 45 3.82 -48.53 -36.09
N PRO A 46 3.54 -48.81 -34.81
CA PRO A 46 4.58 -48.82 -33.78
C PRO A 46 5.34 -50.17 -33.83
N ALA A 47 6.63 -50.08 -34.13
CA ALA A 47 7.57 -51.13 -33.85
C ALA A 47 8.69 -50.53 -33.02
N ALA A 48 8.63 -50.73 -31.69
CA ALA A 48 9.81 -50.89 -30.83
C ALA A 48 9.33 -51.01 -29.38
N GLN A 49 8.93 -52.20 -29.02
CA GLN A 49 9.03 -52.67 -27.64
C GLN A 49 10.44 -53.21 -27.46
N ALA A 50 11.32 -52.44 -26.85
CA ALA A 50 12.51 -52.94 -26.18
C ALA A 50 13.26 -51.81 -25.44
N VAL A 51 13.55 -52.04 -24.16
CA VAL A 51 14.60 -51.42 -23.35
C VAL A 51 14.24 -50.04 -22.79
N LEU A 52 13.40 -50.00 -21.76
CA LEU A 52 13.48 -48.98 -20.73
C LEU A 52 13.47 -49.67 -19.35
N SER A 53 14.54 -50.43 -19.10
CA SER A 53 14.91 -50.80 -17.73
C SER A 53 16.10 -49.93 -17.37
N GLY A 54 15.92 -49.02 -16.42
CA GLY A 54 17.06 -48.40 -15.75
C GLY A 54 17.31 -46.90 -15.94
N VAL A 55 16.27 -46.09 -16.18
CA VAL A 55 16.41 -44.67 -15.83
C VAL A 55 15.51 -44.42 -14.62
N GLY A 56 16.11 -44.36 -13.44
CA GLY A 56 15.44 -43.91 -12.23
C GLY A 56 14.86 -42.51 -12.51
N ILE A 57 13.54 -42.45 -12.62
CA ILE A 57 12.86 -41.14 -12.56
C ILE A 57 13.11 -40.66 -11.16
N GLU A 58 14.14 -39.83 -10.99
CA GLU A 58 14.36 -39.06 -9.78
C GLU A 58 13.07 -38.28 -9.57
N LYS A 59 12.33 -38.65 -8.50
CA LYS A 59 11.08 -38.03 -8.14
C LYS A 59 11.41 -36.54 -7.96
N ALA A 60 11.00 -35.70 -8.91
CA ALA A 60 11.19 -34.26 -8.80
C ALA A 60 10.75 -33.83 -7.41
N ALA A 61 11.64 -33.15 -6.69
CA ALA A 61 11.31 -32.59 -5.37
C ALA A 61 10.02 -31.79 -5.52
N PRO A 62 9.11 -31.83 -4.53
CA PRO A 62 7.91 -31.03 -4.57
C PRO A 62 8.32 -29.57 -4.82
N VAL A 63 7.78 -28.95 -5.86
CA VAL A 63 7.92 -27.50 -6.04
C VAL A 63 7.22 -26.89 -4.82
N GLU A 64 7.99 -26.29 -3.93
CA GLU A 64 7.49 -25.62 -2.75
C GLU A 64 6.64 -24.45 -3.26
N GLU A 65 5.35 -24.48 -2.99
CA GLU A 65 4.42 -23.43 -3.40
C GLU A 65 4.65 -22.20 -2.54
N LEU A 66 4.93 -21.06 -3.19
CA LEU A 66 5.18 -19.79 -2.49
C LEU A 66 3.95 -19.41 -1.64
N SER A 67 4.19 -18.98 -0.42
CA SER A 67 3.17 -18.38 0.43
C SER A 67 2.58 -17.10 -0.21
N GLU A 68 1.39 -16.68 0.23
CA GLU A 68 0.78 -15.42 -0.22
C GLU A 68 1.72 -14.22 0.02
N ALA A 69 2.46 -14.21 1.13
CA ALA A 69 3.43 -13.16 1.46
C ALA A 69 4.63 -13.15 0.51
N GLU A 70 5.17 -14.31 0.16
CA GLU A 70 6.28 -14.44 -0.79
C GLU A 70 5.84 -14.08 -2.21
N THR A 71 4.64 -14.48 -2.61
CA THR A 71 4.04 -14.10 -3.90
C THR A 71 3.88 -12.58 -3.98
N ALA A 72 3.37 -11.94 -2.93
CA ALA A 72 3.24 -10.49 -2.88
C ALA A 72 4.61 -9.79 -2.88
N LEU A 73 5.58 -10.32 -2.17
CA LEU A 73 6.95 -9.79 -2.14
C LEU A 73 7.60 -9.84 -3.53
N ALA A 74 7.51 -10.98 -4.21
CA ALA A 74 8.03 -11.13 -5.57
C ALA A 74 7.39 -10.15 -6.57
N ALA A 75 6.07 -9.94 -6.46
CA ALA A 75 5.33 -9.04 -7.34
C ALA A 75 5.62 -7.54 -7.09
N LEU A 76 5.82 -7.14 -5.82
CA LEU A 76 5.81 -5.73 -5.42
C LEU A 76 7.21 -5.12 -5.18
N THR A 77 8.25 -5.94 -4.96
CA THR A 77 9.59 -5.44 -4.62
C THR A 77 10.16 -4.54 -5.72
N GLY A 78 9.90 -4.82 -6.99
CA GLY A 78 10.37 -4.04 -8.13
C GLY A 78 9.80 -2.61 -8.19
N ASP A 79 8.61 -2.39 -7.63
CA ASP A 79 7.90 -1.12 -7.64
C ASP A 79 8.20 -0.24 -6.42
N VAL A 80 9.00 -0.75 -5.48
CA VAL A 80 9.27 -0.08 -4.21
C VAL A 80 10.75 0.30 -4.11
N ARG A 81 11.01 1.52 -3.61
CA ARG A 81 12.39 1.95 -3.34
C ARG A 81 13.03 1.10 -2.25
N LYS A 82 14.36 1.08 -2.22
CA LYS A 82 15.12 0.41 -1.16
C LYS A 82 14.62 0.84 0.21
N GLN A 83 14.27 -0.13 1.03
CA GLN A 83 13.83 0.05 2.42
C GLN A 83 15.03 0.13 3.37
N SER A 84 14.79 0.52 4.62
CA SER A 84 15.82 0.61 5.67
C SER A 84 16.37 -0.76 6.10
N HIS A 85 15.63 -1.83 5.82
CA HIS A 85 15.98 -3.22 6.15
C HIS A 85 15.53 -4.14 5.02
N PRO A 86 16.30 -5.17 4.64
CA PRO A 86 15.91 -6.10 3.57
C PRO A 86 14.58 -6.80 3.82
N ASP A 87 14.26 -7.10 5.07
CA ASP A 87 13.02 -7.79 5.44
C ASP A 87 11.81 -6.88 5.64
N ALA A 88 11.94 -5.56 5.48
CA ALA A 88 10.87 -4.62 5.85
C ALA A 88 9.53 -4.92 5.16
N LEU A 89 9.56 -5.19 3.86
CA LEU A 89 8.35 -5.55 3.09
C LEU A 89 7.87 -6.97 3.39
N ARG A 90 8.80 -7.93 3.49
CA ARG A 90 8.48 -9.31 3.84
C ARG A 90 7.69 -9.37 5.14
N LEU A 91 8.20 -8.74 6.20
CA LEU A 91 7.54 -8.69 7.51
C LEU A 91 6.17 -8.00 7.46
N ALA A 92 6.02 -6.95 6.64
CA ALA A 92 4.74 -6.28 6.47
C ALA A 92 3.70 -7.17 5.77
N PHE A 93 4.10 -7.92 4.76
CA PHE A 93 3.22 -8.82 4.02
C PHE A 93 2.88 -10.07 4.82
N GLU A 94 3.85 -10.67 5.51
CA GLU A 94 3.62 -11.75 6.48
C GLU A 94 2.60 -11.33 7.55
N ALA A 95 2.80 -10.16 8.18
CA ALA A 95 1.87 -9.66 9.19
C ALA A 95 0.45 -9.47 8.63
N TYR A 96 0.32 -8.95 7.42
CA TYR A 96 -0.98 -8.78 6.76
C TYR A 96 -1.67 -10.10 6.50
N TYR A 97 -1.00 -11.06 5.85
CA TYR A 97 -1.62 -12.33 5.47
C TYR A 97 -1.86 -13.23 6.67
N ASN A 98 -0.94 -13.29 7.62
CA ASN A 98 -1.13 -14.04 8.88
C ASN A 98 -2.35 -13.52 9.66
N TYR A 99 -2.49 -12.18 9.76
CA TYR A 99 -3.66 -11.60 10.41
C TYR A 99 -4.95 -11.88 9.64
N LYS A 100 -4.92 -11.73 8.32
CA LYS A 100 -6.08 -11.99 7.45
C LYS A 100 -6.53 -13.45 7.52
N ALA A 101 -5.62 -14.40 7.58
CA ALA A 101 -5.92 -15.84 7.69
C ALA A 101 -6.69 -16.16 8.99
N GLU A 102 -6.29 -15.55 10.12
CA GLU A 102 -6.99 -15.77 11.40
C GLU A 102 -8.26 -14.92 11.57
N HIS A 103 -8.26 -13.73 10.97
CA HIS A 103 -9.34 -12.75 11.16
C HIS A 103 -9.92 -12.27 9.81
N PRO A 104 -10.40 -13.18 8.93
CA PRO A 104 -10.83 -12.83 7.57
C PRO A 104 -11.99 -11.83 7.55
N LYS A 105 -12.86 -11.86 8.58
CA LYS A 105 -13.99 -10.93 8.71
C LYS A 105 -13.57 -9.51 9.11
N GLU A 106 -12.36 -9.33 9.60
CA GLU A 106 -11.84 -8.02 10.03
C GLU A 106 -11.07 -7.32 8.91
N VAL A 107 -10.41 -8.09 8.01
CA VAL A 107 -9.70 -7.57 6.84
C VAL A 107 -10.65 -7.57 5.64
N ARG A 108 -11.50 -6.55 5.58
CA ARG A 108 -12.58 -6.44 4.58
C ARG A 108 -12.19 -5.68 3.32
N LYS A 109 -11.02 -5.03 3.34
CA LYS A 109 -10.47 -4.29 2.21
C LYS A 109 -9.03 -4.73 1.98
N PRO A 110 -8.60 -4.87 0.73
CA PRO A 110 -7.28 -5.41 0.42
C PRO A 110 -6.14 -4.39 0.57
N TYR A 111 -6.35 -3.31 1.31
CA TYR A 111 -5.35 -2.24 1.40
C TYR A 111 -4.46 -2.39 2.62
N LEU A 112 -3.14 -2.36 2.38
CA LEU A 112 -2.11 -2.26 3.39
C LEU A 112 -1.38 -0.91 3.26
N TYR A 113 -1.48 -0.07 4.29
CA TYR A 113 -0.67 1.13 4.43
C TYR A 113 0.61 0.79 5.19
N PHE A 114 1.75 0.89 4.51
CA PHE A 114 3.07 0.60 5.04
C PHE A 114 3.87 1.89 5.25
N VAL A 115 4.60 1.99 6.38
CA VAL A 115 5.54 3.08 6.67
C VAL A 115 6.84 2.51 7.20
N ASP A 116 7.96 2.84 6.55
CA ASP A 116 9.30 2.51 6.99
C ASP A 116 9.92 3.63 7.83
N TYR A 117 9.74 3.57 9.13
CA TYR A 117 10.35 4.52 10.07
C TYR A 117 11.86 4.30 10.30
N GLY A 118 12.47 3.31 9.69
CA GLY A 118 13.92 3.18 9.62
C GLY A 118 14.57 4.17 8.65
N LEU A 119 13.76 4.88 7.85
CA LEU A 119 14.21 5.95 6.96
C LEU A 119 14.01 7.34 7.58
N ASP A 120 14.79 8.32 7.15
CA ASP A 120 14.69 9.74 7.55
C ASP A 120 13.30 10.31 7.19
N SER A 121 12.80 11.26 7.97
CA SER A 121 11.48 11.88 7.77
C SER A 121 11.38 12.76 6.50
N ARG A 122 12.51 13.15 5.92
CA ARG A 122 12.59 13.79 4.60
C ARG A 122 12.61 12.79 3.45
N THR A 123 12.81 11.50 3.76
CA THR A 123 12.73 10.43 2.77
C THR A 123 11.29 10.00 2.58
N LYS A 124 10.89 9.77 1.33
CA LYS A 124 9.58 9.18 1.01
C LYS A 124 9.59 7.72 1.46
N ARG A 125 8.81 7.40 2.51
CA ARG A 125 8.83 6.16 3.28
C ARG A 125 7.47 5.51 3.52
N GLY A 126 6.41 6.09 2.93
CA GLY A 126 5.05 5.56 3.01
C GLY A 126 4.58 5.00 1.68
N TYR A 127 3.85 3.89 1.71
CA TYR A 127 3.23 3.23 0.57
C TYR A 127 1.84 2.74 0.94
N VAL A 128 0.95 2.68 -0.02
CA VAL A 128 -0.32 1.94 0.09
C VAL A 128 -0.34 0.88 -1.00
N PHE A 129 -0.51 -0.36 -0.59
CA PHE A 129 -0.61 -1.53 -1.46
C PHE A 129 -2.05 -2.01 -1.57
N ASP A 130 -2.41 -2.54 -2.72
CA ASP A 130 -3.57 -3.39 -2.94
C ASP A 130 -3.08 -4.85 -2.92
N MET A 131 -3.30 -5.54 -1.81
CA MET A 131 -2.79 -6.88 -1.55
C MET A 131 -3.56 -7.99 -2.29
N GLU A 132 -4.70 -7.68 -2.88
CA GLU A 132 -5.45 -8.59 -3.76
C GLU A 132 -4.94 -8.49 -5.20
N LYS A 133 -4.72 -7.27 -5.68
CA LYS A 133 -4.25 -7.01 -7.05
C LYS A 133 -2.72 -6.95 -7.16
N LEU A 134 -2.01 -7.12 -6.07
CA LEU A 134 -0.55 -7.08 -5.95
C LEU A 134 0.06 -5.89 -6.68
N ARG A 135 -0.39 -4.67 -6.30
CA ARG A 135 0.10 -3.43 -6.92
C ARG A 135 0.25 -2.30 -5.90
N VAL A 136 1.13 -1.37 -6.20
CA VAL A 136 1.23 -0.10 -5.48
C VAL A 136 0.04 0.79 -5.87
N VAL A 137 -0.75 1.21 -4.88
CA VAL A 137 -1.88 2.16 -5.07
C VAL A 137 -1.40 3.59 -5.04
N ASP A 138 -0.47 3.90 -4.12
CA ASP A 138 0.18 5.21 -3.98
C ASP A 138 1.49 5.05 -3.20
N GLY A 139 2.49 5.82 -3.56
CA GLY A 139 3.82 5.80 -2.93
C GLY A 139 4.94 5.93 -3.96
N PRO A 140 6.16 6.23 -3.50
CA PRO A 140 6.51 6.58 -2.13
C PRO A 140 6.13 8.02 -1.77
N PHE A 141 5.79 8.26 -0.49
CA PHE A 141 5.49 9.60 0.03
C PHE A 141 6.08 9.80 1.44
N THR A 142 6.18 11.05 1.87
CA THR A 142 6.65 11.44 3.19
C THR A 142 5.59 11.15 4.27
N VAL A 143 6.05 10.75 5.46
CA VAL A 143 5.17 10.46 6.60
C VAL A 143 5.81 11.00 7.88
N ALA A 144 5.04 11.72 8.69
CA ALA A 144 5.49 12.19 10.00
C ALA A 144 5.52 11.06 11.03
N HIS A 145 6.42 11.18 12.00
CA HIS A 145 6.48 10.36 13.20
C HIS A 145 6.20 11.21 14.46
N GLY A 146 6.01 10.56 15.60
CA GLY A 146 5.79 11.22 16.87
C GLY A 146 6.99 12.01 17.34
N ARG A 147 6.78 13.21 17.93
CA ARG A 147 7.87 14.05 18.45
C ARG A 147 8.70 13.40 19.56
N GLY A 148 8.10 12.44 20.27
CA GLY A 148 8.81 11.62 21.25
C GLY A 148 9.66 10.51 20.62
N SER A 149 9.48 10.19 19.33
CA SER A 149 10.25 9.17 18.62
C SER A 149 11.61 9.66 18.13
N GLY A 150 11.77 10.95 17.88
CA GLY A 150 13.02 11.50 17.33
C GLY A 150 12.96 12.99 17.01
N ALA A 151 14.04 13.49 16.43
CA ALA A 151 14.18 14.86 15.97
C ALA A 151 13.19 15.17 14.82
N LYS A 152 12.97 16.46 14.49
CA LYS A 152 12.11 16.87 13.37
C LYS A 152 12.57 16.24 12.07
N TYR A 153 13.88 16.23 11.85
CA TYR A 153 14.52 15.58 10.72
C TYR A 153 15.42 14.47 11.24
N GLY A 154 15.47 13.36 10.53
CA GLY A 154 16.24 12.19 10.91
C GLY A 154 15.40 10.91 11.04
N VAL A 155 16.08 9.84 11.38
CA VAL A 155 15.49 8.53 11.64
C VAL A 155 14.96 8.51 13.07
N PRO A 156 13.66 8.23 13.30
CA PRO A 156 13.15 8.04 14.66
C PRO A 156 13.76 6.81 15.32
N THR A 157 14.12 6.92 16.61
CA THR A 157 14.85 5.90 17.35
C THR A 157 14.10 5.35 18.56
N LYS A 158 13.01 5.97 18.96
CA LYS A 158 12.22 5.59 20.15
C LYS A 158 10.79 5.25 19.76
N PHE A 159 10.35 4.07 20.14
CA PHE A 159 8.98 3.58 19.89
C PHE A 159 8.42 3.00 21.18
N THR A 160 7.15 3.29 21.49
CA THR A 160 6.52 2.72 22.69
C THR A 160 5.00 2.78 22.59
N ASN A 161 4.36 1.88 23.33
CA ASN A 161 2.92 1.81 23.49
C ASN A 161 2.42 2.63 24.71
N ARG A 162 3.33 3.35 25.43
CA ARG A 162 3.00 4.10 26.66
C ARG A 162 2.21 5.37 26.33
N GLU A 163 1.12 5.60 27.07
CA GLU A 163 0.32 6.82 26.99
C GLU A 163 1.15 8.07 27.35
N GLY A 164 0.83 9.21 26.73
CA GLY A 164 1.52 10.49 26.94
C GLY A 164 2.96 10.57 26.42
N SER A 165 3.51 9.50 25.86
CA SER A 165 4.90 9.47 25.36
C SER A 165 5.15 10.30 24.12
N ALA A 166 4.11 10.66 23.37
CA ALA A 166 4.18 11.28 22.04
C ALA A 166 5.06 10.54 21.03
N THR A 167 5.31 9.23 21.27
CA THR A 167 6.06 8.36 20.35
C THR A 167 5.13 7.63 19.38
N SER A 168 5.62 7.31 18.21
CA SER A 168 4.97 6.31 17.35
C SER A 168 5.09 4.92 17.96
N SER A 169 4.14 4.04 17.67
CA SER A 169 4.18 2.61 17.98
C SER A 169 4.46 1.82 16.71
N LEU A 170 4.97 0.61 16.84
CA LEU A 170 5.30 -0.26 15.71
C LEU A 170 4.31 -1.43 15.59
N GLY A 171 4.37 -2.14 14.47
CA GLY A 171 3.62 -3.34 14.18
C GLY A 171 2.35 -3.12 13.37
N LEU A 172 1.46 -4.09 13.44
CA LEU A 172 0.23 -4.16 12.66
C LEU A 172 -0.95 -3.51 13.39
N PHE A 173 -1.77 -2.78 12.63
CA PHE A 173 -2.99 -2.12 13.14
C PHE A 173 -4.16 -2.39 12.20
N LYS A 174 -5.36 -2.53 12.76
CA LYS A 174 -6.61 -2.46 12.00
C LYS A 174 -6.96 -1.01 11.69
N ALA A 175 -7.28 -0.75 10.43
CA ALA A 175 -7.85 0.51 9.98
C ALA A 175 -9.36 0.54 10.28
N ARG A 176 -9.75 1.40 11.21
CA ARG A 176 -11.12 1.50 11.72
C ARG A 176 -11.89 2.66 11.09
N GLU A 177 -12.65 3.39 11.85
CA GLU A 177 -13.54 4.44 11.37
C GLU A 177 -12.78 5.62 10.78
N VAL A 178 -13.26 6.09 9.63
CA VAL A 178 -12.88 7.37 9.04
C VAL A 178 -13.73 8.47 9.66
N TYR A 179 -13.13 9.60 10.05
CA TYR A 179 -13.83 10.69 10.69
C TYR A 179 -13.24 12.07 10.32
N ALA A 180 -14.02 13.14 10.59
CA ALA A 180 -13.51 14.51 10.44
C ALA A 180 -12.51 14.80 11.57
N PHE A 181 -11.24 14.97 11.20
CA PHE A 181 -10.13 15.19 12.12
C PHE A 181 -9.89 16.69 12.31
N THR A 182 -9.69 17.12 13.55
CA THR A 182 -9.23 18.46 13.90
C THR A 182 -7.92 18.36 14.64
N GLY A 183 -6.89 19.05 14.18
CA GLY A 183 -5.55 19.07 14.77
C GLY A 183 -5.04 20.49 14.97
N HIS A 184 -3.85 20.58 15.59
CA HIS A 184 -3.16 21.84 15.83
C HIS A 184 -1.74 21.75 15.24
N ALA A 185 -1.29 22.81 14.61
CA ALA A 185 0.06 22.93 14.07
C ALA A 185 0.49 24.41 14.12
N GLY A 186 1.65 24.69 14.73
CA GLY A 186 2.15 26.07 14.84
C GLY A 186 1.24 27.04 15.58
N GLY A 187 0.42 26.55 16.52
CA GLY A 187 -0.60 27.36 17.21
C GLY A 187 -1.94 27.47 16.49
N GLU A 188 -2.02 27.05 15.23
CA GLU A 188 -3.23 27.14 14.40
C GLU A 188 -4.01 25.82 14.41
N VAL A 189 -5.35 25.94 14.35
CA VAL A 189 -6.27 24.81 14.19
C VAL A 189 -6.38 24.46 12.72
N TYR A 190 -6.26 23.17 12.38
CA TYR A 190 -6.53 22.71 11.03
C TYR A 190 -7.54 21.56 11.00
N ARG A 191 -8.24 21.43 9.88
CA ARG A 191 -9.20 20.36 9.64
C ARG A 191 -8.69 19.41 8.56
N SER A 192 -8.92 18.11 8.76
CA SER A 192 -8.50 17.05 7.85
C SER A 192 -9.42 15.84 7.98
N VAL A 193 -9.04 14.74 7.33
CA VAL A 193 -9.62 13.43 7.52
C VAL A 193 -8.70 12.60 8.43
N GLY A 194 -9.29 11.84 9.34
CA GLY A 194 -8.63 10.96 10.27
C GLY A 194 -9.11 9.51 10.13
N LEU A 195 -8.23 8.58 10.44
CA LEU A 195 -8.47 7.14 10.47
C LEU A 195 -8.09 6.59 11.84
N ARG A 196 -9.06 6.07 12.59
CA ARG A 196 -8.79 5.44 13.87
C ARG A 196 -8.07 4.10 13.68
N LEU A 197 -7.17 3.78 14.60
CA LEU A 197 -6.38 2.56 14.59
C LEU A 197 -6.60 1.74 15.84
N ASP A 198 -6.77 0.42 15.68
CA ASP A 198 -6.65 -0.55 16.76
C ASP A 198 -5.36 -1.35 16.56
N GLY A 199 -4.47 -1.32 17.55
CA GLY A 199 -3.22 -2.08 17.49
C GLY A 199 -3.46 -3.56 17.75
N VAL A 200 -2.83 -4.43 16.95
CA VAL A 200 -2.92 -5.89 17.07
C VAL A 200 -1.59 -6.58 17.32
N SER A 201 -0.49 -5.83 17.38
CA SER A 201 0.86 -6.34 17.72
C SER A 201 1.14 -6.37 19.24
N GLY A 202 0.15 -6.74 20.05
CA GLY A 202 0.27 -6.96 21.48
C GLY A 202 0.87 -5.75 22.22
N ARG A 203 1.87 -6.00 23.06
CA ARG A 203 2.51 -4.96 23.90
C ARG A 203 3.08 -3.78 23.14
N PHE A 204 3.32 -3.91 21.83
CA PHE A 204 3.94 -2.86 21.03
C PHE A 204 2.96 -1.77 20.59
N ASN A 205 1.66 -2.10 20.49
CA ASN A 205 0.66 -1.12 20.01
C ASN A 205 -0.77 -1.31 20.53
N SER A 206 -1.02 -2.24 21.45
CA SER A 206 -2.39 -2.53 21.95
C SER A 206 -3.10 -1.30 22.55
N ALA A 207 -2.36 -0.32 23.09
CA ALA A 207 -2.92 0.92 23.61
C ALA A 207 -3.22 1.98 22.53
N ALA A 208 -3.04 1.68 21.25
CA ALA A 208 -3.19 2.66 20.17
C ALA A 208 -4.55 3.38 20.20
N ARG A 209 -5.65 2.65 20.41
CA ARG A 209 -7.00 3.22 20.52
C ARG A 209 -7.13 4.18 21.70
N GLN A 210 -6.69 3.77 22.88
CA GLN A 210 -6.70 4.57 24.11
C GLN A 210 -5.83 5.83 23.95
N ARG A 211 -4.64 5.68 23.37
CA ARG A 211 -3.70 6.77 23.07
C ARG A 211 -4.15 7.68 21.94
N ARG A 212 -5.27 7.37 21.28
CA ARG A 212 -5.79 8.12 20.12
C ARG A 212 -4.79 8.19 18.97
N VAL A 213 -4.02 7.12 18.75
CA VAL A 213 -3.15 7.01 17.58
C VAL A 213 -4.03 6.85 16.34
N VAL A 214 -3.86 7.75 15.38
CA VAL A 214 -4.67 7.81 14.15
C VAL A 214 -3.78 8.11 12.94
N VAL A 215 -4.19 7.66 11.75
CA VAL A 215 -3.64 8.22 10.51
C VAL A 215 -4.40 9.49 10.19
N HIS A 216 -3.71 10.56 9.83
CA HIS A 216 -4.38 11.81 9.45
C HIS A 216 -3.57 12.65 8.46
N GLY A 217 -4.22 13.57 7.77
CA GLY A 217 -3.54 14.61 7.01
C GLY A 217 -3.10 15.77 7.92
N ALA A 218 -1.90 16.31 7.66
CA ALA A 218 -1.36 17.39 8.47
C ALA A 218 -0.60 18.42 7.62
N PRO A 219 -0.76 19.74 7.87
CA PRO A 219 -0.11 20.80 7.08
C PRO A 219 1.42 20.82 7.22
N TYR A 220 1.96 20.17 8.26
CA TYR A 220 3.40 20.02 8.45
C TYR A 220 4.00 18.83 7.69
N VAL A 221 3.24 18.23 6.78
CA VAL A 221 3.71 17.18 5.87
C VAL A 221 3.52 17.64 4.43
N SER A 222 4.59 17.61 3.65
CA SER A 222 4.64 17.98 2.23
C SER A 222 5.28 16.86 1.41
N GLU A 223 5.40 17.04 0.11
CA GLU A 223 6.09 16.07 -0.79
C GLU A 223 7.60 15.92 -0.48
N SER A 224 8.23 16.92 0.15
CA SER A 224 9.68 16.95 0.41
C SER A 224 10.06 16.63 1.84
N GLU A 225 9.17 16.85 2.79
CA GLU A 225 9.49 16.65 4.21
C GLU A 225 8.26 16.34 5.05
N ALA A 226 8.48 15.72 6.20
CA ALA A 226 7.47 15.54 7.23
C ALA A 226 7.95 16.12 8.56
N GLY A 227 7.08 16.93 9.20
CA GLY A 227 7.25 17.39 10.57
C GLY A 227 7.04 16.27 11.58
N ARG A 228 6.59 16.62 12.79
CA ARG A 228 6.32 15.66 13.88
C ARG A 228 4.89 15.79 14.39
N SER A 229 4.32 14.66 14.75
CA SER A 229 3.01 14.51 15.39
C SER A 229 3.14 14.23 16.90
N GLU A 230 2.03 13.97 17.57
CA GLU A 230 1.97 13.44 18.93
C GLU A 230 2.02 11.89 18.99
N GLY A 231 2.55 11.25 17.94
CA GLY A 231 2.68 9.79 17.82
C GLY A 231 2.01 9.20 16.58
N CYS A 232 1.16 9.96 15.93
CA CYS A 232 0.38 9.54 14.77
C CYS A 232 1.22 9.46 13.50
N PRO A 233 1.02 8.47 12.61
CA PRO A 233 1.50 8.53 11.24
C PRO A 233 0.67 9.57 10.46
N ALA A 234 1.26 10.75 10.18
CA ALA A 234 0.60 11.79 9.42
C ALA A 234 1.17 11.90 8.01
N MET A 235 0.31 12.20 7.04
CA MET A 235 0.65 12.38 5.63
C MET A 235 0.19 13.74 5.11
N ASP A 236 0.54 14.08 3.89
CA ASP A 236 0.04 15.27 3.21
C ASP A 236 -1.49 15.34 3.22
N PRO A 237 -2.12 16.52 3.43
CA PRO A 237 -3.58 16.64 3.54
C PRO A 237 -4.35 16.22 2.30
N ALA A 238 -3.82 16.46 1.09
CA ALA A 238 -4.48 16.06 -0.16
C ALA A 238 -4.43 14.54 -0.33
N ARG A 239 -3.28 13.94 0.01
CA ARG A 239 -3.08 12.50 0.03
C ARG A 239 -3.98 11.81 1.04
N ALA A 240 -4.10 12.36 2.25
CA ALA A 240 -4.98 11.84 3.29
C ALA A 240 -6.44 11.78 2.84
N ARG A 241 -6.95 12.82 2.19
CA ARG A 241 -8.32 12.84 1.63
C ARG A 241 -8.56 11.76 0.59
N LYS A 242 -7.52 11.38 -0.17
CA LYS A 242 -7.60 10.34 -1.21
C LYS A 242 -7.47 8.93 -0.64
N LEU A 243 -6.52 8.70 0.28
CA LEU A 243 -6.13 7.37 0.72
C LEU A 243 -6.89 6.87 1.95
N ILE A 244 -7.14 7.74 2.94
CA ILE A 244 -7.78 7.34 4.20
C ILE A 244 -9.16 6.69 3.98
N PRO A 245 -10.05 7.20 3.10
CA PRO A 245 -11.33 6.53 2.83
C PRO A 245 -11.18 5.15 2.16
N ARG A 246 -10.10 4.94 1.40
CA ARG A 246 -9.81 3.63 0.79
C ARG A 246 -9.39 2.61 1.83
N ILE A 247 -8.46 2.99 2.73
CA ILE A 247 -7.88 2.12 3.75
C ILE A 247 -8.87 1.86 4.89
N GLY A 248 -9.61 2.88 5.30
CA GLY A 248 -10.52 2.83 6.45
C GLY A 248 -11.64 1.79 6.34
N ASN A 249 -12.13 1.35 7.49
CA ASN A 249 -13.19 0.34 7.61
C ASN A 249 -12.84 -1.03 7.02
N GLY A 250 -11.64 -1.53 7.32
CA GLY A 250 -11.27 -2.90 6.99
C GLY A 250 -9.95 -3.13 6.28
N GLY A 251 -9.17 -2.08 5.97
CA GLY A 251 -7.77 -2.22 5.58
C GLY A 251 -6.86 -2.36 6.79
N MET A 252 -5.55 -2.46 6.55
CA MET A 252 -4.52 -2.63 7.57
C MET A 252 -3.45 -1.53 7.45
N VAL A 253 -2.74 -1.28 8.56
CA VAL A 253 -1.60 -0.37 8.63
C VAL A 253 -0.44 -1.09 9.28
N PHE A 254 0.75 -1.02 8.68
CA PHE A 254 1.96 -1.60 9.24
C PHE A 254 3.05 -0.54 9.40
N LEU A 255 3.48 -0.31 10.64
CA LEU A 255 4.52 0.65 10.98
C LEU A 255 5.78 -0.10 11.35
N PHE A 256 6.81 0.05 10.52
CA PHE A 256 8.07 -0.68 10.60
C PHE A 256 9.22 0.21 11.10
N SER A 257 10.12 -0.36 11.88
CA SER A 257 11.46 0.19 12.11
C SER A 257 12.46 -0.91 12.52
N PRO A 258 13.65 -0.98 11.94
CA PRO A 258 14.67 -1.96 12.32
C PRO A 258 15.41 -1.58 13.60
N VAL A 259 15.15 -0.38 14.14
CA VAL A 259 15.85 0.14 15.34
C VAL A 259 15.42 -0.57 16.61
N ASP A 260 14.12 -0.87 16.75
CA ASP A 260 13.61 -1.62 17.89
C ASP A 260 13.81 -3.13 17.69
N LYS A 261 14.94 -3.63 18.19
CA LYS A 261 15.29 -5.05 18.05
C LYS A 261 14.36 -6.00 18.81
N THR A 262 13.72 -5.51 19.87
CA THR A 262 12.77 -6.31 20.66
C THR A 262 11.49 -6.53 19.87
N TRP A 263 10.94 -5.46 19.28
CA TRP A 263 9.77 -5.56 18.40
C TRP A 263 10.07 -6.46 17.20
N LEU A 264 11.20 -6.21 16.53
CA LEU A 264 11.60 -6.94 15.33
C LEU A 264 11.67 -8.46 15.53
N LYS A 265 12.03 -8.90 16.76
CA LYS A 265 12.14 -10.33 17.11
C LYS A 265 10.88 -10.94 17.72
N SER A 266 9.90 -10.14 18.13
CA SER A 266 8.81 -10.63 18.97
C SER A 266 7.42 -10.15 18.57
N ASP A 267 7.28 -9.53 17.38
CA ASP A 267 5.94 -9.17 16.87
C ASP A 267 5.16 -10.45 16.55
N PRO A 268 3.94 -10.62 17.07
CA PRO A 268 3.19 -11.89 16.97
C PRO A 268 2.73 -12.22 15.55
N TRP A 269 2.81 -11.27 14.61
CA TRP A 269 2.32 -11.47 13.24
C TRP A 269 3.43 -11.72 12.22
N VAL A 270 4.69 -11.48 12.57
CA VAL A 270 5.84 -11.64 11.65
C VAL A 270 6.71 -12.86 11.95
N HIS A 271 6.49 -13.57 13.04
CA HIS A 271 7.31 -14.72 13.47
C HIS A 271 6.45 -15.91 13.93
N ARG A 272 5.36 -16.20 13.25
CA ARG A 272 4.42 -17.23 13.69
C ARG A 272 4.98 -18.65 13.61
N ASP A 273 5.83 -18.92 12.63
CA ASP A 273 6.43 -20.24 12.49
C ASP A 273 7.39 -20.58 13.64
N ALA A 274 8.00 -19.55 14.26
CA ALA A 274 8.85 -19.73 15.45
C ALA A 274 8.07 -19.96 16.77
N LEU A 275 6.74 -19.74 16.79
CA LEU A 275 5.89 -19.92 17.96
C LEU A 275 5.11 -21.24 17.95
N ASN A 276 5.09 -21.93 16.81
CA ASN A 276 4.37 -23.20 16.59
C ASN A 276 5.30 -24.42 16.51
N GLY A 277 6.61 -24.25 16.79
CA GLY A 277 7.64 -25.29 16.79
C GLY A 277 8.03 -25.77 18.19
#